data_070761fb5ba96cf797c9b59ce990f2c5
#
_entry.id   070761fb5ba96cf797c9b59ce990f2c5
#
_cell.length_a   1.000
_cell.length_b   1.000
_cell.length_c   1.000
_cell.angle_alpha   90.00
_cell.angle_beta   90.00
_cell.angle_gamma   90.00
#
_symmetry.space_group_name_H-M   'P 1'
#
loop_
_entity.id
_entity.type
_entity.pdbx_description
1 polymer ?
#
loop_
_entity_poly.entity_id
_entity_poly.type
_entity_poly.pdbx_seq_one_letter_code
_entity_poly.pdbx_strand_id
1 'polypeptide(L)'
;MTVGYNRLGSNGRLGNQMFQYAGLRGFSSHRGFDWVIPKPVSYGDSNYGLFDCFKMSSVKESNFGFVNGQSYQTGCFHFNQEFYDKCPDNINLHDYFQTEKYFKNIEKQIRKDFTFKNDIMSACLDVMNQYDDPIFIHVRRGDYVNQPDNHPSCPVGYYMNALEKYFKKDQPVFVFSDDLDWCRENFKDDRFLISTENQLYEQTADTNDGRVKSFIPYYDLCMMSLCVGGIIANSSMSWWGAWLIENPEYPIVAPHPWFGANYSHYNMNDLIPDRWVIENA
;
A
#
# COMPACT_ATOMS: atom_id res chain seq x y z
N MET A 1 -22.50 15.88 12.50
CA MET A 1 -21.07 15.84 12.88
C MET A 1 -20.31 15.24 11.71
N THR A 2 -19.28 15.93 11.19
CA THR A 2 -18.58 15.54 9.97
C THR A 2 -17.07 15.68 10.18
N VAL A 3 -16.29 14.75 9.66
CA VAL A 3 -14.83 14.83 9.59
C VAL A 3 -14.39 14.71 8.13
N GLY A 4 -13.23 15.28 7.80
CA GLY A 4 -12.73 15.25 6.42
C GLY A 4 -11.25 14.96 6.32
N TYR A 5 -10.82 14.58 5.14
CA TYR A 5 -9.41 14.52 4.76
C TYR A 5 -9.20 15.38 3.49
N ASN A 6 -9.10 16.69 3.67
CA ASN A 6 -9.11 17.67 2.57
C ASN A 6 -7.93 17.54 1.59
N ARG A 7 -6.86 16.85 1.99
CA ARG A 7 -5.67 16.62 1.16
C ARG A 7 -5.57 15.22 0.59
N LEU A 8 -6.63 14.40 0.73
CA LEU A 8 -6.63 13.06 0.13
C LEU A 8 -6.49 13.21 -1.41
N GLY A 9 -5.61 12.41 -1.99
CA GLY A 9 -5.28 12.50 -3.41
C GLY A 9 -4.14 13.48 -3.76
N SER A 10 -3.82 14.43 -2.89
CA SER A 10 -2.71 15.40 -3.07
C SER A 10 -1.53 15.19 -2.11
N ASN A 11 -1.67 14.30 -1.14
CA ASN A 11 -0.66 14.03 -0.12
C ASN A 11 -0.23 12.55 -0.13
N GLY A 12 0.93 12.28 -0.68
CA GLY A 12 1.46 10.93 -0.83
C GLY A 12 0.92 10.18 -2.05
N ARG A 13 1.52 9.00 -2.32
CA ARG A 13 1.13 8.10 -3.42
C ARG A 13 0.03 7.13 -2.95
N LEU A 14 -0.41 6.21 -3.85
CA LEU A 14 -1.53 5.30 -3.65
C LEU A 14 -1.53 4.61 -2.27
N GLY A 15 -0.45 3.96 -1.85
CA GLY A 15 -0.41 3.26 -0.56
C GLY A 15 -0.66 4.18 0.64
N ASN A 16 -0.16 5.42 0.61
CA ASN A 16 -0.46 6.42 1.65
C ASN A 16 -1.92 6.88 1.59
N GLN A 17 -2.46 7.09 0.38
CA GLN A 17 -3.87 7.44 0.19
C GLN A 17 -4.82 6.36 0.71
N MET A 18 -4.45 5.08 0.56
CA MET A 18 -5.21 3.96 1.11
C MET A 18 -5.27 4.03 2.64
N PHE A 19 -4.15 4.28 3.31
CA PHE A 19 -4.13 4.47 4.77
C PHE A 19 -4.93 5.69 5.22
N GLN A 20 -4.79 6.82 4.54
CA GLN A 20 -5.52 8.06 4.83
C GLN A 20 -7.03 7.86 4.71
N TYR A 21 -7.47 7.21 3.62
CA TYR A 21 -8.88 6.88 3.42
C TYR A 21 -9.39 5.88 4.47
N ALA A 22 -8.69 4.78 4.68
CA ALA A 22 -9.08 3.75 5.63
C ALA A 22 -9.13 4.30 7.07
N GLY A 23 -8.15 5.10 7.47
CA GLY A 23 -8.10 5.77 8.77
C GLY A 23 -9.27 6.74 8.96
N LEU A 24 -9.54 7.62 7.97
CA LEU A 24 -10.72 8.51 7.99
C LEU A 24 -12.01 7.72 8.17
N ARG A 25 -12.19 6.63 7.42
CA ARG A 25 -13.39 5.81 7.44
C ARG A 25 -13.57 5.08 8.77
N GLY A 26 -12.50 4.46 9.27
CA GLY A 26 -12.54 3.75 10.56
C GLY A 26 -12.80 4.69 11.72
N PHE A 27 -12.14 5.83 11.71
CA PHE A 27 -12.36 6.90 12.67
C PHE A 27 -13.80 7.43 12.66
N SER A 28 -14.30 7.80 11.47
CA SER A 28 -15.67 8.28 11.28
C SER A 28 -16.70 7.26 11.79
N SER A 29 -16.50 5.97 11.45
CA SER A 29 -17.37 4.89 11.92
C SER A 29 -17.35 4.74 13.45
N HIS A 30 -16.16 4.80 14.06
CA HIS A 30 -16.01 4.69 15.53
C HIS A 30 -16.71 5.83 16.27
N ARG A 31 -16.60 7.05 15.74
CA ARG A 31 -17.20 8.26 16.33
C ARG A 31 -18.69 8.47 15.96
N GLY A 32 -19.22 7.71 15.01
CA GLY A 32 -20.57 7.95 14.49
C GLY A 32 -20.68 9.27 13.71
N PHE A 33 -19.60 9.69 13.03
CA PHE A 33 -19.57 10.92 12.25
C PHE A 33 -19.77 10.63 10.76
N ASP A 34 -20.33 11.59 10.03
CA ASP A 34 -20.25 11.64 8.58
C ASP A 34 -18.80 11.96 8.16
N TRP A 35 -18.46 11.65 6.92
CA TRP A 35 -17.13 11.90 6.39
C TRP A 35 -17.17 12.47 4.98
N VAL A 36 -16.18 13.32 4.66
CA VAL A 36 -16.00 13.90 3.33
C VAL A 36 -14.55 13.84 2.88
N ILE A 37 -14.38 13.72 1.56
CA ILE A 37 -13.10 13.73 0.85
C ILE A 37 -13.19 14.61 -0.39
N PRO A 38 -12.08 15.11 -0.93
CA PRO A 38 -12.07 15.83 -2.21
C PRO A 38 -12.64 14.96 -3.33
N LYS A 39 -13.34 15.59 -4.27
CA LYS A 39 -13.77 14.91 -5.49
C LYS A 39 -12.55 14.66 -6.38
N PRO A 40 -12.40 13.45 -6.97
CA PRO A 40 -11.35 13.23 -7.95
C PRO A 40 -11.57 14.17 -9.14
N VAL A 41 -10.55 14.97 -9.45
CA VAL A 41 -10.58 15.89 -10.59
C VAL A 41 -9.84 15.27 -11.76
N SER A 42 -10.44 15.34 -12.96
CA SER A 42 -9.93 14.75 -14.19
C SER A 42 -8.74 15.52 -14.80
N TYR A 43 -8.10 16.43 -14.06
CA TYR A 43 -7.04 17.28 -14.58
C TYR A 43 -5.66 16.92 -14.03
N GLY A 44 -4.87 16.45 -14.89
CA GLY A 44 -3.42 16.46 -15.16
C GLY A 44 -2.43 16.21 -14.03
N ASP A 45 -2.64 16.65 -12.82
CA ASP A 45 -1.65 16.61 -11.73
C ASP A 45 -2.14 15.95 -10.43
N SER A 46 -3.37 15.51 -10.35
CA SER A 46 -3.86 14.83 -9.15
C SER A 46 -3.52 13.34 -9.20
N ASN A 47 -2.58 12.92 -8.39
CA ASN A 47 -2.23 11.51 -8.17
C ASN A 47 -3.28 10.81 -7.29
N TYR A 48 -4.58 10.99 -7.60
CA TYR A 48 -5.67 10.43 -6.80
C TYR A 48 -5.98 8.99 -7.20
N GLY A 49 -4.99 8.08 -7.01
CA GLY A 49 -5.01 6.71 -7.49
C GLY A 49 -6.11 5.82 -6.93
N LEU A 50 -6.76 6.17 -5.82
CA LEU A 50 -7.84 5.37 -5.23
C LEU A 50 -8.98 5.11 -6.22
N PHE A 51 -9.43 6.16 -6.92
CA PHE A 51 -10.54 6.07 -7.88
C PHE A 51 -10.13 5.51 -9.24
N ASP A 52 -8.84 5.48 -9.52
CA ASP A 52 -8.31 4.82 -10.72
C ASP A 52 -8.17 3.31 -10.50
N CYS A 53 -7.79 2.90 -9.28
CA CYS A 53 -7.50 1.52 -8.92
C CYS A 53 -8.73 0.74 -8.47
N PHE A 54 -9.59 1.35 -7.63
CA PHE A 54 -10.65 0.65 -6.90
C PHE A 54 -12.05 1.11 -7.25
N LYS A 55 -13.04 0.27 -6.92
CA LYS A 55 -14.46 0.55 -7.11
C LYS A 55 -15.01 1.58 -6.12
N MET A 56 -14.37 1.74 -4.96
CA MET A 56 -14.75 2.70 -3.91
C MET A 56 -16.25 2.67 -3.59
N SER A 57 -16.81 1.48 -3.40
CA SER A 57 -18.26 1.21 -3.41
C SER A 57 -19.08 1.90 -2.32
N SER A 58 -18.43 2.36 -1.24
CA SER A 58 -19.08 3.12 -0.16
C SER A 58 -19.10 4.62 -0.39
N VAL A 59 -18.35 5.13 -1.39
CA VAL A 59 -18.31 6.56 -1.70
C VAL A 59 -19.53 6.95 -2.50
N LYS A 60 -20.28 7.95 -2.01
CA LYS A 60 -21.44 8.54 -2.66
C LYS A 60 -21.15 9.99 -2.99
N GLU A 61 -21.96 10.62 -3.84
CA GLU A 61 -21.81 12.04 -4.16
C GLU A 61 -21.84 12.93 -2.90
N SER A 62 -22.62 12.56 -1.89
CA SER A 62 -22.68 13.27 -0.60
C SER A 62 -21.38 13.20 0.23
N ASN A 63 -20.46 12.30 -0.12
CA ASN A 63 -19.16 12.20 0.56
C ASN A 63 -18.09 13.10 -0.08
N PHE A 64 -18.39 13.77 -1.20
CA PHE A 64 -17.45 14.71 -1.79
C PHE A 64 -17.64 16.10 -1.20
N GLY A 65 -16.57 16.65 -0.66
CA GLY A 65 -16.57 17.97 -0.03
C GLY A 65 -15.31 18.22 0.79
N PHE A 66 -15.37 19.31 1.53
CA PHE A 66 -14.31 19.74 2.43
C PHE A 66 -14.90 20.14 3.78
N VAL A 67 -14.13 19.95 4.83
CA VAL A 67 -14.43 20.55 6.14
C VAL A 67 -13.64 21.83 6.31
N ASN A 68 -14.28 22.86 6.91
CA ASN A 68 -13.66 24.16 7.19
C ASN A 68 -13.01 24.21 8.58
N GLY A 69 -13.00 23.08 9.29
CA GLY A 69 -12.43 22.98 10.62
C GLY A 69 -10.90 22.99 10.62
N GLN A 70 -10.33 23.02 11.82
CA GLN A 70 -8.89 22.98 12.00
C GLN A 70 -8.29 21.68 11.49
N SER A 71 -7.06 21.75 10.97
CA SER A 71 -6.27 20.55 10.67
C SER A 71 -5.80 19.89 11.96
N TYR A 72 -5.93 18.58 12.03
CA TYR A 72 -5.52 17.80 13.19
C TYR A 72 -4.56 16.69 12.78
N GLN A 73 -3.46 16.59 13.52
CA GLN A 73 -2.46 15.53 13.39
C GLN A 73 -2.26 14.83 14.73
N THR A 74 -2.08 13.52 14.70
CA THR A 74 -1.76 12.76 15.91
C THR A 74 -0.33 13.01 16.38
N GLY A 75 0.57 13.41 15.47
CA GLY A 75 2.00 13.60 15.73
C GLY A 75 2.75 12.31 16.06
N CYS A 76 2.18 11.14 15.78
CA CYS A 76 2.80 9.84 16.06
C CYS A 76 2.54 8.85 14.92
N PHE A 77 3.40 7.81 14.81
CA PHE A 77 3.25 6.74 13.82
C PHE A 77 2.43 5.55 14.33
N HIS A 78 2.36 5.37 15.66
CA HIS A 78 1.56 4.32 16.29
C HIS A 78 0.10 4.73 16.45
N PHE A 79 -0.75 3.77 16.77
CA PHE A 79 -2.17 4.02 17.05
C PHE A 79 -2.32 4.92 18.26
N ASN A 80 -3.05 6.02 18.12
CA ASN A 80 -3.36 6.94 19.20
C ASN A 80 -4.80 6.74 19.67
N GLN A 81 -4.96 5.98 20.76
CA GLN A 81 -6.27 5.65 21.31
C GLN A 81 -7.04 6.90 21.78
N GLU A 82 -6.33 7.85 22.41
CA GLU A 82 -6.98 9.06 22.90
C GLU A 82 -7.55 9.91 21.75
N PHE A 83 -6.76 10.07 20.68
CA PHE A 83 -7.24 10.72 19.46
C PHE A 83 -8.44 9.98 18.87
N TYR A 84 -8.37 8.65 18.74
CA TYR A 84 -9.41 7.82 18.17
C TYR A 84 -10.74 7.95 18.93
N ASP A 85 -10.70 8.06 20.26
CA ASP A 85 -11.88 8.13 21.13
C ASP A 85 -12.41 9.55 21.31
N LYS A 86 -11.56 10.58 21.27
CA LYS A 86 -11.90 11.95 21.72
C LYS A 86 -11.84 13.03 20.65
N CYS A 87 -11.34 12.69 19.46
CA CYS A 87 -11.24 13.68 18.38
C CYS A 87 -12.58 14.37 18.12
N PRO A 88 -12.64 15.71 18.05
CA PRO A 88 -13.87 16.46 17.80
C PRO A 88 -14.36 16.29 16.35
N ASP A 89 -15.59 16.68 16.10
CA ASP A 89 -16.11 16.84 14.75
C ASP A 89 -15.63 18.14 14.08
N ASN A 90 -16.00 18.30 12.83
CA ASN A 90 -15.62 19.44 11.99
C ASN A 90 -14.11 19.70 11.94
N ILE A 91 -13.34 18.63 11.83
CA ILE A 91 -11.89 18.71 11.68
C ILE A 91 -11.44 18.13 10.35
N ASN A 92 -10.32 18.67 9.85
CA ASN A 92 -9.59 18.14 8.71
C ASN A 92 -8.44 17.26 9.22
N LEU A 93 -8.56 15.94 9.01
CA LEU A 93 -7.49 15.00 9.33
C LEU A 93 -6.29 15.23 8.41
N HIS A 94 -5.10 15.21 8.99
CA HIS A 94 -3.86 15.41 8.25
C HIS A 94 -2.75 14.52 8.81
N ASP A 95 -2.91 13.19 8.68
CA ASP A 95 -1.92 12.20 9.12
C ASP A 95 -1.92 11.00 8.18
N TYR A 96 -0.89 10.14 8.25
CA TYR A 96 -0.82 8.96 7.39
C TYR A 96 -1.62 7.78 7.91
N PHE A 97 -1.87 7.67 9.23
CA PHE A 97 -2.63 6.58 9.86
C PHE A 97 -2.13 5.16 9.50
N GLN A 98 -0.80 4.99 9.42
CA GLN A 98 -0.16 3.76 8.92
C GLN A 98 -0.23 2.57 9.90
N THR A 99 -1.43 2.26 10.39
CA THR A 99 -1.72 1.06 11.16
C THR A 99 -3.16 0.60 10.95
N GLU A 100 -3.36 -0.72 10.84
CA GLU A 100 -4.72 -1.28 10.68
C GLU A 100 -5.63 -1.00 11.86
N LYS A 101 -5.10 -0.66 13.03
CA LYS A 101 -5.88 -0.37 14.25
C LYS A 101 -6.88 0.76 14.04
N TYR A 102 -6.57 1.73 13.16
CA TYR A 102 -7.51 2.83 12.86
C TYR A 102 -8.76 2.40 12.10
N PHE A 103 -8.75 1.28 11.39
CA PHE A 103 -9.88 0.84 10.55
C PHE A 103 -10.27 -0.63 10.75
N LYS A 104 -9.71 -1.30 11.75
CA LYS A 104 -10.01 -2.70 12.06
C LYS A 104 -11.50 -2.93 12.39
N ASN A 105 -12.15 -1.94 12.98
CA ASN A 105 -13.59 -1.95 13.28
C ASN A 105 -14.49 -2.06 12.03
N ILE A 106 -13.97 -1.69 10.87
CA ILE A 106 -14.67 -1.74 9.58
C ILE A 106 -13.87 -2.45 8.48
N GLU A 107 -13.02 -3.39 8.85
CA GLU A 107 -12.12 -4.09 7.92
C GLU A 107 -12.86 -4.61 6.67
N LYS A 108 -14.00 -5.29 6.84
CA LYS A 108 -14.81 -5.82 5.73
C LYS A 108 -15.27 -4.72 4.77
N GLN A 109 -15.57 -3.54 5.29
CA GLN A 109 -15.99 -2.40 4.49
C GLN A 109 -14.81 -1.83 3.69
N ILE A 110 -13.63 -1.72 4.31
CA ILE A 110 -12.41 -1.27 3.63
C ILE A 110 -12.02 -2.24 2.51
N ARG A 111 -12.05 -3.56 2.76
CA ARG A 111 -11.81 -4.58 1.72
C ARG A 111 -12.79 -4.44 0.55
N LYS A 112 -14.06 -4.17 0.84
CA LYS A 112 -15.08 -3.93 -0.20
C LYS A 112 -14.81 -2.66 -1.00
N ASP A 113 -14.40 -1.57 -0.36
CA ASP A 113 -14.06 -0.32 -1.04
C ASP A 113 -12.81 -0.50 -1.93
N PHE A 114 -11.82 -1.26 -1.46
CA PHE A 114 -10.59 -1.58 -2.20
C PHE A 114 -10.72 -2.81 -3.10
N THR A 115 -11.94 -3.14 -3.55
CA THR A 115 -12.14 -4.07 -4.65
C THR A 115 -11.60 -3.44 -5.93
N PHE A 116 -10.65 -4.09 -6.59
CA PHE A 116 -10.08 -3.60 -7.85
C PHE A 116 -11.14 -3.45 -8.94
N LYS A 117 -10.91 -2.51 -9.85
CA LYS A 117 -11.73 -2.40 -11.06
C LYS A 117 -11.62 -3.67 -11.90
N ASN A 118 -12.67 -3.97 -12.68
CA ASN A 118 -12.78 -5.24 -13.39
C ASN A 118 -11.68 -5.42 -14.43
N ASP A 119 -11.29 -4.38 -15.15
CA ASP A 119 -10.23 -4.37 -16.13
C ASP A 119 -8.87 -4.70 -15.49
N ILE A 120 -8.53 -4.10 -14.36
CA ILE A 120 -7.31 -4.39 -13.60
C ILE A 120 -7.34 -5.84 -13.10
N MET A 121 -8.44 -6.25 -12.46
CA MET A 121 -8.55 -7.60 -11.90
C MET A 121 -8.47 -8.67 -12.99
N SER A 122 -9.18 -8.50 -14.11
CA SER A 122 -9.15 -9.47 -15.21
C SER A 122 -7.75 -9.62 -15.80
N ALA A 123 -7.07 -8.50 -16.08
CA ALA A 123 -5.72 -8.54 -16.62
C ALA A 123 -4.72 -9.23 -15.65
N CYS A 124 -4.84 -8.97 -14.34
CA CYS A 124 -4.00 -9.66 -13.35
C CYS A 124 -4.29 -11.16 -13.26
N LEU A 125 -5.56 -11.55 -13.28
CA LEU A 125 -5.94 -12.97 -13.25
C LEU A 125 -5.45 -13.74 -14.46
N ASP A 126 -5.44 -13.14 -15.65
CA ASP A 126 -4.92 -13.76 -16.88
C ASP A 126 -3.43 -14.12 -16.76
N VAL A 127 -2.66 -13.37 -15.96
CA VAL A 127 -1.26 -13.68 -15.64
C VAL A 127 -1.17 -14.69 -14.49
N MET A 128 -1.83 -14.39 -13.36
CA MET A 128 -1.66 -15.15 -12.12
C MET A 128 -2.15 -16.60 -12.21
N ASN A 129 -3.21 -16.87 -13.00
CA ASN A 129 -3.74 -18.22 -13.21
C ASN A 129 -2.79 -19.18 -13.95
N GLN A 130 -1.65 -18.70 -14.42
CA GLN A 130 -0.61 -19.52 -15.06
C GLN A 130 0.35 -20.15 -14.03
N TYR A 131 0.26 -19.78 -12.76
CA TYR A 131 1.19 -20.15 -11.71
C TYR A 131 0.45 -20.74 -10.50
N ASP A 132 0.96 -21.83 -9.96
CA ASP A 132 0.44 -22.47 -8.76
C ASP A 132 1.07 -21.84 -7.52
N ASP A 133 0.24 -21.40 -6.55
CA ASP A 133 0.63 -20.85 -5.26
C ASP A 133 1.75 -19.78 -5.33
N PRO A 134 1.66 -18.76 -6.20
CA PRO A 134 2.70 -17.77 -6.32
C PRO A 134 2.80 -16.90 -5.06
N ILE A 135 4.04 -16.56 -4.71
CA ILE A 135 4.32 -15.53 -3.68
C ILE A 135 4.91 -14.29 -4.33
N PHE A 136 5.01 -13.22 -3.56
CA PHE A 136 5.63 -12.00 -4.07
C PHE A 136 6.82 -11.52 -3.22
N ILE A 137 7.72 -10.82 -3.89
CA ILE A 137 8.72 -9.93 -3.30
C ILE A 137 8.44 -8.53 -3.80
N HIS A 138 8.38 -7.55 -2.89
CA HIS A 138 8.39 -6.14 -3.27
C HIS A 138 9.71 -5.50 -2.86
N VAL A 139 10.40 -4.91 -3.84
CA VAL A 139 11.67 -4.20 -3.66
C VAL A 139 11.42 -2.71 -3.85
N ARG A 140 11.79 -1.91 -2.86
CA ARG A 140 11.72 -0.45 -2.91
C ARG A 140 13.11 0.15 -2.79
N ARG A 141 13.58 0.80 -3.86
CA ARG A 141 14.92 1.37 -3.93
C ARG A 141 14.94 2.81 -4.42
N GLY A 142 14.35 3.11 -5.53
CA GLY A 142 14.23 4.42 -6.19
C GLY A 142 14.78 5.61 -5.38
N ASP A 143 13.90 6.38 -4.77
CA ASP A 143 14.25 7.51 -3.91
C ASP A 143 14.92 7.10 -2.58
N TYR A 144 14.76 5.83 -2.12
CA TYR A 144 15.29 5.34 -0.84
C TYR A 144 16.83 5.20 -0.85
N VAL A 145 17.42 4.85 -1.98
CA VAL A 145 18.88 4.72 -2.11
C VAL A 145 19.61 6.01 -1.70
N ASN A 146 19.00 7.16 -1.95
CA ASN A 146 19.55 8.47 -1.62
C ASN A 146 19.14 9.01 -0.26
N GLN A 147 18.32 8.28 0.51
CA GLN A 147 17.78 8.71 1.79
C GLN A 147 17.82 7.61 2.86
N PRO A 148 18.96 6.94 3.09
CA PRO A 148 19.03 5.78 3.98
C PRO A 148 18.68 6.10 5.43
N ASP A 149 18.96 7.33 5.88
CA ASP A 149 18.62 7.78 7.24
C ASP A 149 17.12 8.02 7.45
N ASN A 150 16.35 8.16 6.37
CA ASN A 150 14.88 8.26 6.42
C ASN A 150 14.24 6.90 6.08
N HIS A 151 14.65 6.32 4.96
CA HIS A 151 14.07 5.11 4.38
C HIS A 151 15.18 4.16 3.91
N PRO A 152 15.71 3.29 4.76
CA PRO A 152 16.73 2.33 4.35
C PRO A 152 16.17 1.38 3.30
N SER A 153 16.95 1.12 2.23
CA SER A 153 16.60 0.08 1.27
C SER A 153 16.92 -1.28 1.86
N CYS A 154 16.00 -2.24 1.75
CA CYS A 154 16.24 -3.61 2.19
C CYS A 154 17.34 -4.25 1.33
N PRO A 155 18.36 -4.87 1.93
CA PRO A 155 19.43 -5.57 1.20
C PRO A 155 18.91 -6.89 0.62
N VAL A 156 19.58 -7.39 -0.43
CA VAL A 156 19.19 -8.67 -1.05
C VAL A 156 19.18 -9.83 -0.04
N GLY A 157 20.08 -9.81 0.95
CA GLY A 157 20.14 -10.81 2.01
C GLY A 157 18.85 -10.96 2.80
N TYR A 158 18.13 -9.85 3.06
CA TYR A 158 16.83 -9.89 3.71
C TYR A 158 15.82 -10.75 2.92
N TYR A 159 15.70 -10.51 1.62
CA TYR A 159 14.78 -11.25 0.75
C TYR A 159 15.16 -12.72 0.62
N MET A 160 16.44 -13.01 0.42
CA MET A 160 16.94 -14.38 0.22
C MET A 160 16.82 -15.22 1.50
N ASN A 161 17.14 -14.64 2.66
CA ASN A 161 17.00 -15.31 3.96
C ASN A 161 15.52 -15.60 4.28
N ALA A 162 14.63 -14.64 4.01
CA ALA A 162 13.19 -14.84 4.19
C ALA A 162 12.64 -15.92 3.26
N LEU A 163 13.07 -15.95 1.99
CA LEU A 163 12.68 -17.00 1.05
C LEU A 163 13.11 -18.40 1.53
N GLU A 164 14.36 -18.54 1.95
CA GLU A 164 14.89 -19.82 2.43
C GLU A 164 14.15 -20.31 3.69
N LYS A 165 13.81 -19.40 4.58
CA LYS A 165 13.25 -19.72 5.88
C LYS A 165 11.75 -20.04 5.85
N TYR A 166 10.98 -19.41 4.95
CA TYR A 166 9.52 -19.41 5.03
C TYR A 166 8.80 -19.96 3.81
N PHE A 167 9.48 -20.15 2.68
CA PHE A 167 8.83 -20.52 1.41
C PHE A 167 9.48 -21.73 0.76
N LYS A 168 8.73 -22.40 -0.13
CA LYS A 168 9.23 -23.56 -0.88
C LYS A 168 10.28 -23.13 -1.92
N LYS A 169 11.23 -24.01 -2.22
CA LYS A 169 12.34 -23.73 -3.16
C LYS A 169 11.88 -23.54 -4.62
N ASP A 170 10.83 -24.26 -5.00
CA ASP A 170 10.28 -24.31 -6.37
C ASP A 170 9.06 -23.38 -6.56
N GLN A 171 8.69 -22.63 -5.54
CA GLN A 171 7.54 -21.76 -5.57
C GLN A 171 7.79 -20.55 -6.50
N PRO A 172 6.86 -20.22 -7.40
CA PRO A 172 6.97 -19.02 -8.25
C PRO A 172 7.00 -17.73 -7.39
N VAL A 173 7.90 -16.82 -7.73
CA VAL A 173 8.12 -15.59 -6.98
C VAL A 173 7.97 -14.39 -7.90
N PHE A 174 6.87 -13.66 -7.81
CA PHE A 174 6.73 -12.39 -8.51
C PHE A 174 7.55 -11.30 -7.81
N VAL A 175 8.41 -10.63 -8.57
CA VAL A 175 9.26 -9.54 -8.06
C VAL A 175 8.77 -8.20 -8.60
N PHE A 176 8.23 -7.37 -7.72
CA PHE A 176 7.77 -6.01 -8.01
C PHE A 176 8.79 -4.99 -7.52
N SER A 177 9.14 -4.01 -8.34
CA SER A 177 10.16 -3.03 -7.97
C SER A 177 10.08 -1.74 -8.78
N ASP A 178 10.60 -0.66 -8.21
CA ASP A 178 10.94 0.59 -8.88
C ASP A 178 12.40 0.64 -9.35
N ASP A 179 13.17 -0.46 -9.18
CA ASP A 179 14.57 -0.65 -9.63
C ASP A 179 14.75 -2.06 -10.21
N LEU A 180 14.28 -2.23 -11.44
CA LEU A 180 14.23 -3.54 -12.10
C LEU A 180 15.60 -4.07 -12.50
N ASP A 181 16.54 -3.19 -12.83
CA ASP A 181 17.90 -3.60 -13.19
C ASP A 181 18.61 -4.22 -11.99
N TRP A 182 18.46 -3.61 -10.82
CA TRP A 182 18.94 -4.21 -9.58
C TRP A 182 18.27 -5.56 -9.30
N CYS A 183 16.95 -5.69 -9.56
CA CYS A 183 16.26 -6.96 -9.39
C CYS A 183 16.82 -8.05 -10.32
N ARG A 184 17.04 -7.76 -11.59
CA ARG A 184 17.63 -8.70 -12.57
C ARG A 184 19.06 -9.14 -12.19
N GLU A 185 19.81 -8.24 -11.57
CA GLU A 185 21.17 -8.55 -11.09
C GLU A 185 21.19 -9.47 -9.87
N ASN A 186 20.16 -9.43 -9.04
CA ASN A 186 20.13 -10.11 -7.74
C ASN A 186 19.20 -11.34 -7.69
N PHE A 187 18.17 -11.39 -8.51
CA PHE A 187 17.20 -12.51 -8.57
C PHE A 187 17.32 -13.24 -9.92
N LYS A 188 18.24 -14.24 -9.99
CA LYS A 188 18.66 -14.88 -11.25
C LYS A 188 18.08 -16.28 -11.48
N ASP A 189 17.43 -16.86 -10.50
CA ASP A 189 16.81 -18.18 -10.60
C ASP A 189 15.52 -18.08 -11.45
N ASP A 190 15.21 -19.11 -12.24
CA ASP A 190 14.06 -19.17 -13.16
C ASP A 190 12.69 -19.02 -12.43
N ARG A 191 12.65 -19.25 -11.13
CA ARG A 191 11.44 -19.01 -10.32
C ARG A 191 11.09 -17.55 -10.11
N PHE A 192 12.02 -16.63 -10.34
CA PHE A 192 11.80 -15.19 -10.17
C PHE A 192 11.19 -14.58 -11.43
N LEU A 193 9.96 -14.12 -11.29
CA LEU A 193 9.18 -13.49 -12.34
C LEU A 193 9.22 -11.98 -12.14
N ILE A 194 10.16 -11.32 -12.81
CA ILE A 194 10.33 -9.87 -12.69
C ILE A 194 9.27 -9.15 -13.52
N SER A 195 8.56 -8.23 -12.95
CA SER A 195 7.29 -7.66 -13.42
C SER A 195 7.29 -7.05 -14.83
N THR A 196 8.45 -6.69 -15.41
CA THR A 196 8.53 -6.17 -16.81
C THR A 196 8.42 -7.25 -17.89
N GLU A 197 8.55 -8.51 -17.54
CA GLU A 197 8.44 -9.61 -18.51
C GLU A 197 6.98 -9.97 -18.78
N ASN A 198 6.04 -9.40 -18.01
CA ASN A 198 4.62 -9.59 -18.20
C ASN A 198 4.07 -8.61 -19.24
N GLN A 199 3.37 -9.13 -20.24
CA GLN A 199 2.73 -8.38 -21.36
C GLN A 199 1.83 -7.20 -20.94
N LEU A 200 1.47 -7.10 -19.66
CA LEU A 200 0.68 -5.99 -19.10
C LEU A 200 1.41 -4.64 -19.16
N TYR A 201 2.74 -4.63 -19.12
CA TYR A 201 3.54 -3.40 -19.14
C TYR A 201 3.75 -2.85 -20.56
N GLU A 202 3.79 -3.69 -21.59
CA GLU A 202 3.94 -3.26 -22.97
C GLU A 202 2.72 -2.47 -23.49
N GLN A 203 1.53 -2.75 -22.96
CA GLN A 203 0.29 -2.09 -23.38
C GLN A 203 0.06 -0.70 -22.77
N THR A 204 0.84 -0.33 -21.75
CA THR A 204 0.63 0.90 -20.98
C THR A 204 1.69 1.98 -21.21
N ALA A 205 2.64 1.74 -22.10
CA ALA A 205 3.80 2.60 -22.34
C ALA A 205 3.54 3.82 -23.27
N ASP A 206 2.30 4.09 -23.67
CA ASP A 206 2.00 5.22 -24.54
C ASP A 206 1.65 6.48 -23.71
N THR A 207 2.60 7.40 -23.62
CA THR A 207 2.36 8.73 -23.09
C THR A 207 2.91 9.78 -24.02
N ASN A 208 2.03 10.61 -24.55
CA ASN A 208 2.35 11.73 -25.44
C ASN A 208 3.18 12.85 -24.78
N ASP A 209 3.61 12.73 -23.52
CA ASP A 209 4.34 13.77 -22.79
C ASP A 209 5.80 13.43 -22.48
N GLY A 210 6.32 12.30 -23.00
CA GLY A 210 7.72 11.88 -22.83
C GLY A 210 8.08 11.42 -21.40
N ARG A 211 7.13 11.37 -20.47
CA ARG A 211 7.32 10.74 -19.16
C ARG A 211 6.99 9.27 -19.30
N VAL A 212 7.99 8.43 -19.11
CA VAL A 212 7.76 6.99 -19.07
C VAL A 212 6.79 6.70 -17.94
N LYS A 213 5.52 6.44 -18.25
CA LYS A 213 4.55 5.84 -17.30
C LYS A 213 4.92 4.38 -17.09
N SER A 214 6.13 4.14 -16.61
CA SER A 214 6.66 2.80 -16.45
C SER A 214 6.11 2.07 -15.22
N PHE A 215 5.08 2.56 -14.56
CA PHE A 215 4.47 1.83 -13.45
C PHE A 215 3.01 2.25 -13.34
N ILE A 216 2.11 1.40 -13.79
CA ILE A 216 0.77 1.47 -13.26
C ILE A 216 0.81 0.69 -11.95
N PRO A 217 0.98 1.34 -10.79
CA PRO A 217 1.13 0.67 -9.50
C PRO A 217 -0.11 -0.15 -9.12
N TYR A 218 -1.19 -0.02 -9.88
CA TYR A 218 -2.46 -0.70 -9.68
C TYR A 218 -2.39 -2.19 -10.02
N TYR A 219 -1.66 -2.53 -11.10
CA TYR A 219 -1.46 -3.94 -11.49
C TYR A 219 -0.53 -4.65 -10.51
N ASP A 220 0.57 -4.01 -10.10
CA ASP A 220 1.48 -4.55 -9.09
C ASP A 220 0.73 -4.82 -7.78
N LEU A 221 -0.05 -3.85 -7.31
CA LEU A 221 -0.84 -3.98 -6.10
C LEU A 221 -1.88 -5.10 -6.20
N CYS A 222 -2.55 -5.21 -7.35
CA CYS A 222 -3.52 -6.25 -7.62
C CYS A 222 -2.85 -7.63 -7.64
N MET A 223 -1.75 -7.80 -8.37
CA MET A 223 -1.02 -9.07 -8.44
C MET A 223 -0.46 -9.48 -7.07
N MET A 224 0.10 -8.55 -6.27
CA MET A 224 0.50 -8.82 -4.88
C MET A 224 -0.66 -9.37 -4.06
N SER A 225 -1.87 -8.82 -4.20
CA SER A 225 -3.06 -9.26 -3.46
C SER A 225 -3.60 -10.64 -3.89
N LEU A 226 -3.21 -11.11 -5.06
CA LEU A 226 -3.58 -12.44 -5.61
C LEU A 226 -2.56 -13.53 -5.26
N CYS A 227 -1.43 -13.18 -4.66
CA CYS A 227 -0.45 -14.12 -4.16
C CYS A 227 -0.92 -14.81 -2.87
N VAL A 228 -0.31 -15.95 -2.52
CA VAL A 228 -0.63 -16.71 -1.30
C VAL A 228 0.24 -16.34 -0.10
N GLY A 229 1.19 -15.44 -0.27
CA GLY A 229 2.11 -14.91 0.75
C GLY A 229 3.13 -13.97 0.13
N GLY A 230 4.05 -13.39 0.92
CA GLY A 230 5.04 -12.50 0.33
C GLY A 230 6.02 -11.87 1.30
N ILE A 231 7.05 -11.24 0.73
CA ILE A 231 8.10 -10.50 1.44
C ILE A 231 8.02 -9.04 1.02
N ILE A 232 7.69 -8.18 1.96
CA ILE A 232 7.48 -6.77 1.70
C ILE A 232 8.74 -5.93 1.95
N ALA A 233 8.88 -4.82 1.22
CA ALA A 233 9.76 -3.73 1.61
C ALA A 233 9.09 -2.83 2.66
N ASN A 234 9.83 -1.88 3.21
CA ASN A 234 9.33 -0.80 4.06
C ASN A 234 8.53 0.26 3.26
N SER A 235 7.51 -0.20 2.57
CA SER A 235 6.67 0.58 1.66
C SER A 235 5.18 0.39 1.97
N SER A 236 4.44 1.50 2.06
CA SER A 236 2.99 1.47 2.23
C SER A 236 2.26 0.72 1.11
N MET A 237 2.83 0.70 -0.10
CA MET A 237 2.24 -0.04 -1.21
C MET A 237 2.32 -1.55 -1.00
N SER A 238 3.49 -2.11 -0.66
CA SER A 238 3.60 -3.54 -0.39
C SER A 238 2.91 -3.97 0.90
N TRP A 239 2.82 -3.07 1.87
CA TRP A 239 2.00 -3.30 3.06
C TRP A 239 0.54 -3.57 2.67
N TRP A 240 -0.03 -2.72 1.79
CA TRP A 240 -1.39 -2.91 1.31
C TRP A 240 -1.55 -4.12 0.39
N GLY A 241 -0.58 -4.40 -0.48
CA GLY A 241 -0.59 -5.62 -1.30
C GLY A 241 -0.73 -6.87 -0.42
N ALA A 242 0.08 -6.96 0.62
CA ALA A 242 0.02 -8.05 1.60
C ALA A 242 -1.28 -8.05 2.44
N TRP A 243 -1.76 -6.88 2.86
CA TRP A 243 -2.97 -6.78 3.67
C TRP A 243 -4.24 -7.17 2.89
N LEU A 244 -4.25 -6.95 1.59
CA LEU A 244 -5.37 -7.31 0.72
C LEU A 244 -5.47 -8.81 0.45
N ILE A 245 -4.41 -9.60 0.66
CA ILE A 245 -4.53 -11.08 0.66
C ILE A 245 -5.51 -11.47 1.75
N GLU A 246 -6.62 -12.12 1.38
CA GLU A 246 -7.67 -12.44 2.36
C GLU A 246 -7.27 -13.55 3.32
N ASN A 247 -6.67 -14.62 2.79
CA ASN A 247 -6.26 -15.79 3.55
C ASN A 247 -4.88 -16.25 3.09
N PRO A 248 -3.80 -15.62 3.54
CA PRO A 248 -2.46 -16.02 3.11
C PRO A 248 -2.16 -17.44 3.59
N GLU A 249 -1.79 -18.33 2.67
CA GLU A 249 -1.35 -19.68 3.00
C GLU A 249 0.06 -19.70 3.57
N TYR A 250 0.89 -18.74 3.11
CA TYR A 250 2.24 -18.51 3.58
C TYR A 250 2.36 -17.19 4.34
N PRO A 251 3.38 -17.03 5.18
CA PRO A 251 3.54 -15.81 5.96
C PRO A 251 3.76 -14.58 5.08
N ILE A 252 3.38 -13.43 5.62
CA ILE A 252 3.86 -12.13 5.17
C ILE A 252 5.08 -11.78 6.01
N VAL A 253 6.20 -11.52 5.36
CA VAL A 253 7.47 -11.13 6.00
C VAL A 253 7.71 -9.64 5.80
N ALA A 254 7.87 -8.91 6.90
CA ALA A 254 8.08 -7.46 6.92
C ALA A 254 9.49 -7.12 7.44
N PRO A 255 10.12 -6.05 6.93
CA PRO A 255 11.46 -5.67 7.34
C PRO A 255 11.49 -4.92 8.68
N HIS A 256 12.57 -5.08 9.41
CA HIS A 256 12.95 -4.23 10.53
C HIS A 256 14.41 -3.75 10.34
N PRO A 257 14.70 -2.44 10.46
CA PRO A 257 13.77 -1.35 10.77
C PRO A 257 12.90 -0.94 9.57
N TRP A 258 11.74 -0.36 9.84
CA TRP A 258 10.86 0.20 8.80
C TRP A 258 11.34 1.58 8.33
N PHE A 259 11.76 2.42 9.27
CA PHE A 259 12.35 3.73 9.01
C PHE A 259 13.78 3.78 9.49
N GLY A 260 14.56 4.70 8.92
CA GLY A 260 15.96 4.93 9.26
C GLY A 260 16.16 5.74 10.55
N ALA A 261 17.42 6.10 10.81
CA ALA A 261 17.87 6.72 12.05
C ALA A 261 17.15 8.04 12.39
N ASN A 262 16.75 8.83 11.39
CA ASN A 262 16.04 10.09 11.61
C ASN A 262 14.66 9.89 12.28
N TYR A 263 14.06 8.70 12.16
CA TYR A 263 12.77 8.37 12.77
C TYR A 263 12.87 7.40 13.96
N SER A 264 14.09 7.09 14.42
CA SER A 264 14.31 6.12 15.51
C SER A 264 13.66 6.51 16.85
N HIS A 265 13.36 7.79 17.04
CA HIS A 265 12.69 8.32 18.21
C HIS A 265 11.15 8.11 18.21
N TYR A 266 10.57 7.67 17.09
CA TYR A 266 9.14 7.36 17.01
C TYR A 266 8.84 5.90 17.36
N ASN A 267 7.70 5.68 18.00
CA ASN A 267 7.17 4.34 18.23
C ASN A 267 6.51 3.80 16.95
N MET A 268 6.98 2.64 16.45
CA MET A 268 6.51 1.98 15.22
C MET A 268 5.77 0.66 15.51
N ASN A 269 5.50 0.34 16.77
CA ASN A 269 5.03 -0.98 17.18
C ASN A 269 3.74 -1.43 16.50
N ASP A 270 2.89 -0.50 16.07
CA ASP A 270 1.58 -0.81 15.48
C ASP A 270 1.58 -0.80 13.95
N LEU A 271 2.71 -0.49 13.31
CA LEU A 271 2.79 -0.36 11.87
C LEU A 271 2.65 -1.73 11.18
N ILE A 272 3.29 -2.75 11.74
CA ILE A 272 3.23 -4.12 11.23
C ILE A 272 2.15 -4.88 12.01
N PRO A 273 1.16 -5.49 11.33
CA PRO A 273 0.16 -6.35 11.98
C PRO A 273 0.80 -7.50 12.76
N ASP A 274 0.29 -7.81 13.94
CA ASP A 274 0.84 -8.85 14.83
C ASP A 274 0.90 -10.26 14.19
N ARG A 275 0.08 -10.50 13.16
CA ARG A 275 0.05 -11.75 12.40
C ARG A 275 1.17 -11.90 11.36
N TRP A 276 1.94 -10.85 11.09
CA TRP A 276 3.03 -10.88 10.14
C TRP A 276 4.36 -11.18 10.83
N VAL A 277 5.27 -11.77 10.10
CA VAL A 277 6.63 -12.06 10.56
C VAL A 277 7.51 -10.83 10.36
N ILE A 278 8.31 -10.49 11.35
CA ILE A 278 9.30 -9.41 11.26
C ILE A 278 10.71 -10.03 11.15
N GLU A 279 11.46 -9.64 10.14
CA GLU A 279 12.85 -10.04 9.93
C GLU A 279 13.77 -8.82 9.81
N ASN A 280 15.02 -8.97 10.23
CA ASN A 280 16.00 -7.90 10.11
C ASN A 280 16.41 -7.70 8.64
N ALA A 281 16.40 -6.46 8.19
CA ALA A 281 16.76 -6.03 6.85
C ALA A 281 18.11 -5.30 6.82
#